data_53e549124e88842d0f15130baec1eaa4
#
_entry.id   53e549124e88842d0f15130baec1eaa4
#
_cell.length_a   1.000
_cell.length_b   1.000
_cell.length_c   1.000
_cell.angle_alpha   90.00
_cell.angle_beta   90.00
_cell.angle_gamma   90.00
#
_symmetry.space_group_name_H-M   'P 1'
#
loop_
_entity.id
_entity.type
_entity.pdbx_description
1 polymer ?
#
loop_
_entity_poly.entity_id
_entity_poly.type
_entity_poly.pdbx_seq_one_letter_code
_entity_poly.pdbx_strand_id
1 'polypeptide(L)'
;MNQQNMERHPTHMTSTTVTVSAPATVANLVCGFDILGLALESPADILSLSLLDEPVIRIRNLDDFGLPADPEKNICGAVLASINRQLPSHVGFDLVQDKRIKPGSGIGSSAASAAATAVAANILLGNRFTQSELISFAMDGEVLASGARHADNVAPCILGGITLVRTVDPLDVLSIPFPPLYLTVIQQQIEVKTSEARSLLSPEVSLKLAVKQWANVAGLVTGLHQSDYGLIARSLEDFIVEPQRSKLIPNFYPLKKVCLDAGALGGGISGAGPSVFMFSETRERASAVEDAMKQVYARTGIPFLTYVSTIGKGVVQV
;
A
#
# COMPACT_ATOMS: atom_id res chain seq x y z
N MET A 1 -2.30 66.09 21.57
CA MET A 1 -2.61 65.22 20.46
C MET A 1 -1.73 63.99 20.58
N ASN A 2 -2.23 62.95 21.25
CA ASN A 2 -1.51 61.70 21.46
C ASN A 2 -1.92 60.70 20.36
N GLN A 3 -0.97 60.34 19.51
CA GLN A 3 -1.07 59.17 18.63
C GLN A 3 -0.60 57.96 19.42
N GLN A 4 -1.53 57.10 19.81
CA GLN A 4 -1.25 55.78 20.37
C GLN A 4 -0.85 54.86 19.20
N ASN A 5 0.41 54.46 19.18
CA ASN A 5 0.89 53.35 18.37
C ASN A 5 0.23 52.05 18.91
N MET A 6 -0.71 51.53 18.15
CA MET A 6 -1.17 50.14 18.34
C MET A 6 -0.14 49.19 17.74
N GLU A 7 0.78 48.69 18.57
CA GLU A 7 1.58 47.51 18.25
C GLU A 7 0.65 46.32 18.01
N ARG A 8 0.55 45.89 16.76
CA ARG A 8 -0.10 44.62 16.43
C ARG A 8 0.86 43.51 16.88
N HIS A 9 0.53 42.84 17.99
CA HIS A 9 1.16 41.61 18.36
C HIS A 9 0.92 40.60 17.22
N PRO A 10 1.95 39.85 16.75
CA PRO A 10 1.74 38.77 15.82
C PRO A 10 0.92 37.69 16.54
N THR A 11 -0.29 37.46 16.08
CA THR A 11 -1.07 36.31 16.48
C THR A 11 -0.25 35.06 16.12
N HIS A 12 0.31 34.40 17.13
CA HIS A 12 0.82 33.05 17.01
C HIS A 12 -0.33 32.19 16.47
N MET A 13 -0.31 31.88 15.19
CA MET A 13 -1.15 30.82 14.65
C MET A 13 -0.69 29.55 15.36
N THR A 14 -1.58 28.98 16.19
CA THR A 14 -1.38 27.63 16.71
C THR A 14 -1.23 26.73 15.48
N SER A 15 -0.03 26.19 15.29
CA SER A 15 0.28 25.29 14.17
C SER A 15 -0.71 24.13 14.25
N THR A 16 -1.67 24.11 13.32
CA THR A 16 -2.61 22.98 13.21
C THR A 16 -1.84 21.79 12.67
N THR A 17 -1.70 20.76 13.50
CA THR A 17 -1.08 19.49 13.11
C THR A 17 -2.18 18.50 12.76
N VAL A 18 -2.05 17.82 11.66
CA VAL A 18 -2.90 16.69 11.26
C VAL A 18 -2.08 15.42 11.39
N THR A 19 -2.61 14.45 12.13
CA THR A 19 -2.04 13.11 12.25
C THR A 19 -2.95 12.11 11.56
N VAL A 20 -2.37 11.24 10.76
CA VAL A 20 -3.08 10.20 10.02
C VAL A 20 -2.43 8.83 10.24
N SER A 21 -3.26 7.79 10.16
CA SER A 21 -2.84 6.40 10.10
C SER A 21 -3.02 5.87 8.68
N ALA A 22 -1.96 5.31 8.10
CA ALA A 22 -1.97 4.78 6.74
C ALA A 22 -1.71 3.27 6.75
N PRO A 23 -2.65 2.45 6.25
CA PRO A 23 -2.56 1.01 6.33
C PRO A 23 -1.52 0.43 5.37
N ALA A 24 -1.01 -0.76 5.70
CA ALA A 24 -0.35 -1.62 4.74
C ALA A 24 -1.33 -2.06 3.65
N THR A 25 -0.81 -2.45 2.50
CA THR A 25 -1.59 -2.88 1.35
C THR A 25 -1.06 -4.19 0.76
N VAL A 26 -1.94 -4.92 0.10
CA VAL A 26 -1.59 -6.09 -0.71
C VAL A 26 -1.95 -5.79 -2.14
N ALA A 27 -0.95 -5.72 -3.02
CA ALA A 27 -1.16 -5.51 -4.45
C ALA A 27 -1.20 -6.83 -5.22
N ASN A 28 -1.71 -6.77 -6.43
CA ASN A 28 -1.85 -7.85 -7.41
C ASN A 28 -2.99 -8.84 -7.10
N LEU A 29 -3.33 -9.09 -5.85
CA LEU A 29 -4.35 -10.06 -5.41
C LEU A 29 -4.29 -11.38 -6.21
N VAL A 30 -3.07 -11.93 -6.34
CA VAL A 30 -2.70 -13.12 -7.12
C VAL A 30 -2.79 -12.86 -8.64
N CYS A 31 -3.99 -12.90 -9.24
CA CYS A 31 -4.18 -12.85 -10.69
C CYS A 31 -4.25 -11.44 -11.30
N GLY A 32 -4.42 -10.41 -10.48
CA GLY A 32 -4.61 -9.00 -10.92
C GLY A 32 -3.34 -8.16 -10.89
N PHE A 33 -2.27 -8.65 -11.49
CA PHE A 33 -0.98 -7.96 -11.56
C PHE A 33 -1.11 -6.52 -12.08
N ASP A 34 -0.59 -5.54 -11.32
CA ASP A 34 -0.59 -4.09 -11.57
C ASP A 34 -2.00 -3.44 -11.61
N ILE A 35 -3.10 -4.20 -11.39
CA ILE A 35 -4.46 -3.66 -11.48
C ILE A 35 -5.31 -3.88 -10.21
N LEU A 36 -5.03 -4.87 -9.37
CA LEU A 36 -5.79 -5.13 -8.16
C LEU A 36 -4.98 -4.84 -6.91
N GLY A 37 -5.63 -4.24 -5.91
CA GLY A 37 -5.03 -4.04 -4.61
C GLY A 37 -6.07 -3.95 -3.50
N LEU A 38 -5.64 -4.15 -2.26
CA LEU A 38 -6.48 -3.97 -1.08
C LEU A 38 -5.70 -3.31 0.06
N ALA A 39 -6.44 -2.63 0.95
CA ALA A 39 -5.92 -2.14 2.22
C ALA A 39 -6.11 -3.18 3.32
N LEU A 40 -5.08 -3.38 4.15
CA LEU A 40 -5.19 -4.13 5.39
C LEU A 40 -5.74 -3.23 6.50
N GLU A 41 -6.35 -3.80 7.53
CA GLU A 41 -6.68 -3.04 8.74
C GLU A 41 -5.42 -2.77 9.58
N SER A 42 -4.48 -3.70 9.56
CA SER A 42 -3.17 -3.61 10.24
C SER A 42 -2.11 -4.45 9.52
N PRO A 43 -0.81 -4.08 9.61
CA PRO A 43 -0.23 -2.93 10.31
C PRO A 43 -0.49 -1.61 9.59
N ALA A 44 -0.18 -0.47 10.27
CA ALA A 44 -0.32 0.87 9.71
C ALA A 44 0.81 1.79 10.18
N ASP A 45 1.27 2.68 9.30
CA ASP A 45 2.20 3.77 9.61
C ASP A 45 1.44 4.97 10.22
N ILE A 46 2.12 5.79 11.00
CA ILE A 46 1.59 7.05 11.51
C ILE A 46 2.40 8.20 10.92
N LEU A 47 1.69 9.22 10.45
CA LEU A 47 2.31 10.43 9.90
C LEU A 47 1.61 11.65 10.46
N SER A 48 2.40 12.60 10.97
CA SER A 48 1.95 13.92 11.41
C SER A 48 2.49 14.98 10.47
N LEU A 49 1.64 15.90 10.04
CA LEU A 49 1.99 16.99 9.13
C LEU A 49 1.49 18.32 9.70
N SER A 50 2.32 19.35 9.65
CA SER A 50 2.00 20.72 10.05
C SER A 50 2.38 21.70 8.95
N LEU A 51 1.71 22.86 8.91
CA LEU A 51 2.09 23.97 8.03
C LEU A 51 3.23 24.76 8.64
N LEU A 52 4.11 25.29 7.78
CA LEU A 52 5.18 26.22 8.14
C LEU A 52 4.94 27.59 7.49
N ASP A 53 5.37 28.64 8.16
CA ASP A 53 5.34 30.01 7.60
C ASP A 53 6.33 30.16 6.43
N GLU A 54 7.45 29.45 6.49
CA GLU A 54 8.47 29.41 5.42
C GLU A 54 8.11 28.35 4.38
N PRO A 55 8.28 28.61 3.06
CA PRO A 55 7.92 27.66 2.00
C PRO A 55 8.96 26.55 1.82
N VAL A 56 9.28 25.85 2.90
CA VAL A 56 10.24 24.74 2.95
C VAL A 56 9.56 23.45 3.36
N ILE A 57 10.12 22.31 2.96
CA ILE A 57 9.68 21.00 3.40
C ILE A 57 10.71 20.45 4.36
N ARG A 58 10.29 20.09 5.57
CA ARG A 58 11.10 19.42 6.58
C ARG A 58 10.54 18.04 6.81
N ILE A 59 11.43 17.03 6.87
CA ILE A 59 11.05 15.63 7.09
C ILE A 59 11.87 15.06 8.23
N ARG A 60 11.19 14.39 9.14
CA ARG A 60 11.78 13.72 10.29
C ARG A 60 11.20 12.31 10.41
N ASN A 61 12.08 11.30 10.36
CA ASN A 61 11.73 9.92 10.58
C ASN A 61 11.97 9.56 12.05
N LEU A 62 11.04 8.86 12.68
CA LEU A 62 11.14 8.37 14.07
C LEU A 62 11.64 6.94 14.14
N ASP A 63 11.75 6.27 13.01
CA ASP A 63 12.20 4.90 12.85
C ASP A 63 13.69 4.82 12.49
N ASP A 64 14.26 3.59 12.56
CA ASP A 64 15.66 3.30 12.26
C ASP A 64 15.86 2.65 10.87
N PHE A 65 14.92 2.81 9.94
CA PHE A 65 15.04 2.22 8.60
C PHE A 65 15.98 2.98 7.66
N GLY A 66 16.54 4.11 8.12
CA GLY A 66 17.52 4.90 7.35
C GLY A 66 16.93 5.62 6.15
N LEU A 67 15.65 5.93 6.18
CA LEU A 67 14.99 6.69 5.10
C LEU A 67 15.55 8.12 5.02
N PRO A 68 15.74 8.67 3.79
CA PRO A 68 16.26 10.02 3.63
C PRO A 68 15.38 11.07 4.30
N ALA A 69 15.98 12.00 5.02
CA ALA A 69 15.30 13.22 5.50
C ALA A 69 15.32 14.35 4.44
N ASP A 70 16.15 14.22 3.40
CA ASP A 70 16.20 15.13 2.26
C ASP A 70 14.90 15.01 1.44
N PRO A 71 14.09 16.09 1.31
CA PRO A 71 12.79 16.02 0.62
C PRO A 71 12.91 15.60 -0.86
N GLU A 72 14.00 15.91 -1.53
CA GLU A 72 14.20 15.53 -2.93
C GLU A 72 14.46 14.02 -3.11
N LYS A 73 14.85 13.34 -2.05
CA LYS A 73 15.14 11.89 -2.02
C LYS A 73 14.12 11.10 -1.23
N ASN A 74 13.08 11.76 -0.72
CA ASN A 74 12.05 11.15 0.13
C ASN A 74 10.71 11.15 -0.59
N ILE A 75 9.99 10.04 -0.53
CA ILE A 75 8.67 9.84 -1.14
C ILE A 75 7.68 10.91 -0.68
N CYS A 76 7.65 11.20 0.63
CA CYS A 76 6.77 12.22 1.18
C CYS A 76 7.11 13.62 0.62
N GLY A 77 8.39 13.93 0.46
CA GLY A 77 8.84 15.18 -0.14
C GLY A 77 8.40 15.31 -1.61
N ALA A 78 8.50 14.23 -2.38
CA ALA A 78 8.02 14.20 -3.78
C ALA A 78 6.51 14.43 -3.87
N VAL A 79 5.71 13.83 -2.97
CA VAL A 79 4.26 14.06 -2.87
C VAL A 79 3.94 15.51 -2.54
N LEU A 80 4.60 16.10 -1.52
CA LEU A 80 4.40 17.50 -1.14
C LEU A 80 4.81 18.46 -2.25
N ALA A 81 5.89 18.17 -2.97
CA ALA A 81 6.31 18.93 -4.14
C ALA A 81 5.26 18.83 -5.27
N SER A 82 4.66 17.67 -5.48
CA SER A 82 3.58 17.49 -6.47
C SER A 82 2.35 18.32 -6.11
N ILE A 83 1.93 18.29 -4.84
CA ILE A 83 0.82 19.13 -4.33
C ILE A 83 1.13 20.61 -4.50
N ASN A 84 2.34 21.06 -4.12
CA ASN A 84 2.76 22.46 -4.24
C ASN A 84 2.69 22.99 -5.69
N ARG A 85 2.91 22.14 -6.69
CA ARG A 85 2.74 22.54 -8.11
C ARG A 85 1.30 22.90 -8.49
N GLN A 86 0.32 22.47 -7.71
CA GLN A 86 -1.12 22.74 -7.92
C GLN A 86 -1.61 23.94 -7.09
N LEU A 87 -0.76 24.52 -6.24
CA LEU A 87 -1.12 25.64 -5.38
C LEU A 87 -0.72 26.97 -6.02
N PRO A 88 -1.49 28.08 -5.77
CA PRO A 88 -1.14 29.40 -6.26
C PRO A 88 0.18 29.95 -5.70
N SER A 89 0.58 29.46 -4.53
CA SER A 89 1.88 29.78 -3.88
C SER A 89 2.37 28.54 -3.15
N HIS A 90 3.69 28.39 -3.06
CA HIS A 90 4.30 27.28 -2.34
C HIS A 90 4.01 27.41 -0.84
N VAL A 91 3.59 26.29 -0.25
CA VAL A 91 3.31 26.14 1.18
C VAL A 91 4.43 25.32 1.80
N GLY A 92 4.87 25.71 3.00
CA GLY A 92 5.83 24.94 3.78
C GLY A 92 5.17 23.88 4.64
N PHE A 93 5.89 22.76 4.82
CA PHE A 93 5.41 21.60 5.58
C PHE A 93 6.49 21.09 6.54
N ASP A 94 6.09 20.74 7.76
CA ASP A 94 6.87 19.95 8.72
C ASP A 94 6.22 18.58 8.88
N LEU A 95 6.93 17.54 8.45
CA LEU A 95 6.46 16.15 8.40
C LEU A 95 7.23 15.30 9.42
N VAL A 96 6.50 14.58 10.25
CA VAL A 96 7.03 13.56 11.16
C VAL A 96 6.42 12.21 10.81
N GLN A 97 7.25 11.22 10.51
CA GLN A 97 6.82 9.88 10.16
C GLN A 97 7.28 8.86 11.21
N ASP A 98 6.32 8.08 11.75
CA ASP A 98 6.54 6.87 12.55
C ASP A 98 6.23 5.65 11.66
N LYS A 99 7.27 5.12 11.05
CA LYS A 99 7.15 4.03 10.09
C LYS A 99 7.19 2.69 10.80
N ARG A 100 6.11 1.92 10.64
CA ARG A 100 5.90 0.59 11.24
C ARG A 100 5.90 -0.52 10.18
N ILE A 101 5.65 -0.13 8.94
CA ILE A 101 5.69 -1.03 7.77
C ILE A 101 7.10 -0.95 7.20
N LYS A 102 7.86 -2.04 7.34
CA LYS A 102 9.26 -2.07 6.89
C LYS A 102 9.37 -1.79 5.38
N PRO A 103 10.27 -0.91 4.94
CA PRO A 103 10.60 -0.73 3.52
C PRO A 103 11.05 -2.04 2.87
N GLY A 104 10.63 -2.27 1.62
CA GLY A 104 10.97 -3.49 0.89
C GLY A 104 10.25 -4.76 1.36
N SER A 105 9.24 -4.63 2.22
CA SER A 105 8.47 -5.76 2.76
C SER A 105 7.49 -6.40 1.77
N GLY A 106 7.12 -5.70 0.71
CA GLY A 106 6.08 -6.16 -0.23
C GLY A 106 4.64 -5.90 0.22
N ILE A 107 4.43 -5.20 1.33
CA ILE A 107 3.08 -4.82 1.82
C ILE A 107 2.82 -3.31 1.76
N GLY A 108 3.24 -2.67 0.68
CA GLY A 108 2.89 -1.28 0.36
C GLY A 108 3.51 -0.22 1.28
N SER A 109 4.71 -0.45 1.81
CA SER A 109 5.38 0.50 2.72
C SER A 109 5.56 1.90 2.11
N SER A 110 5.98 2.02 0.85
CA SER A 110 6.12 3.28 0.12
C SER A 110 4.76 3.95 -0.12
N ALA A 111 3.78 3.16 -0.56
CA ALA A 111 2.42 3.63 -0.80
C ALA A 111 1.75 4.18 0.48
N ALA A 112 2.00 3.57 1.64
CA ALA A 112 1.51 4.07 2.92
C ALA A 112 2.07 5.46 3.23
N SER A 113 3.38 5.69 3.04
CA SER A 113 4.00 7.01 3.21
C SER A 113 3.44 8.04 2.22
N ALA A 114 3.31 7.66 0.93
CA ALA A 114 2.79 8.54 -0.11
C ALA A 114 1.33 8.92 0.14
N ALA A 115 0.48 7.94 0.44
CA ALA A 115 -0.94 8.13 0.72
C ALA A 115 -1.18 8.96 1.99
N ALA A 116 -0.47 8.64 3.09
CA ALA A 116 -0.53 9.42 4.33
C ALA A 116 -0.21 10.88 4.08
N THR A 117 0.85 11.16 3.34
CA THR A 117 1.30 12.52 3.02
C THR A 117 0.25 13.26 2.21
N ALA A 118 -0.29 12.64 1.15
CA ALA A 118 -1.29 13.24 0.29
C ALA A 118 -2.58 13.59 1.07
N VAL A 119 -3.07 12.65 1.90
CA VAL A 119 -4.30 12.84 2.69
C VAL A 119 -4.08 13.90 3.78
N ALA A 120 -2.98 13.82 4.54
CA ALA A 120 -2.69 14.80 5.60
C ALA A 120 -2.56 16.22 5.04
N ALA A 121 -1.85 16.38 3.91
CA ALA A 121 -1.73 17.68 3.24
C ALA A 121 -3.09 18.20 2.75
N ASN A 122 -3.94 17.33 2.20
CA ASN A 122 -5.27 17.73 1.76
C ASN A 122 -6.15 18.24 2.92
N ILE A 123 -6.12 17.54 4.07
CA ILE A 123 -6.84 17.98 5.27
C ILE A 123 -6.36 19.36 5.73
N LEU A 124 -5.04 19.58 5.82
CA LEU A 124 -4.45 20.87 6.19
C LEU A 124 -4.81 22.00 5.22
N LEU A 125 -4.95 21.65 3.93
CA LEU A 125 -5.32 22.60 2.86
C LEU A 125 -6.83 22.77 2.70
N GLY A 126 -7.65 22.25 3.64
CA GLY A 126 -9.11 22.42 3.66
C GLY A 126 -9.84 21.47 2.71
N ASN A 127 -9.31 20.29 2.44
CA ASN A 127 -9.91 19.23 1.60
C ASN A 127 -10.21 19.69 0.16
N ARG A 128 -9.28 20.41 -0.45
CA ARG A 128 -9.46 21.03 -1.75
C ARG A 128 -9.27 20.09 -2.95
N PHE A 129 -8.64 18.94 -2.74
CA PHE A 129 -8.35 17.95 -3.79
C PHE A 129 -9.31 16.75 -3.69
N THR A 130 -9.65 16.22 -4.84
CA THR A 130 -10.45 14.99 -4.98
C THR A 130 -9.60 13.76 -4.66
N GLN A 131 -10.26 12.63 -4.38
CA GLN A 131 -9.55 11.36 -4.15
C GLN A 131 -8.67 10.94 -5.34
N SER A 132 -9.12 11.17 -6.59
CA SER A 132 -8.33 10.88 -7.78
C SER A 132 -7.07 11.73 -7.86
N GLU A 133 -7.13 13.01 -7.49
CA GLU A 133 -5.95 13.88 -7.43
C GLU A 133 -5.00 13.42 -6.32
N LEU A 134 -5.51 13.02 -5.14
CA LEU A 134 -4.67 12.48 -4.06
C LEU A 134 -3.94 11.21 -4.48
N ILE A 135 -4.62 10.30 -5.18
CA ILE A 135 -3.99 9.10 -5.74
C ILE A 135 -2.90 9.51 -6.76
N SER A 136 -3.17 10.49 -7.62
CA SER A 136 -2.20 10.98 -8.60
C SER A 136 -0.95 11.58 -7.93
N PHE A 137 -1.11 12.40 -6.88
CA PHE A 137 0.02 12.94 -6.11
C PHE A 137 0.83 11.85 -5.42
N ALA A 138 0.16 10.87 -4.82
CA ALA A 138 0.83 9.76 -4.17
C ALA A 138 1.58 8.86 -5.18
N MET A 139 1.02 8.66 -6.40
CA MET A 139 1.73 7.97 -7.49
C MET A 139 2.99 8.71 -7.92
N ASP A 140 3.02 10.05 -7.88
CA ASP A 140 4.25 10.83 -8.17
C ASP A 140 5.35 10.54 -7.13
N GLY A 141 4.98 10.28 -5.87
CA GLY A 141 5.90 9.77 -4.84
C GLY A 141 6.43 8.37 -5.15
N GLU A 142 5.57 7.47 -5.63
CA GLU A 142 5.95 6.09 -5.99
C GLU A 142 6.97 6.02 -7.13
N VAL A 143 6.99 6.99 -8.04
CA VAL A 143 8.03 7.08 -9.10
C VAL A 143 9.43 7.10 -8.51
N LEU A 144 9.61 7.80 -7.37
CA LEU A 144 10.91 7.86 -6.69
C LEU A 144 11.33 6.48 -6.12
N ALA A 145 10.38 5.68 -5.67
CA ALA A 145 10.64 4.37 -5.07
C ALA A 145 10.79 3.23 -6.09
N SER A 146 9.94 3.22 -7.13
CA SER A 146 9.80 2.10 -8.06
C SER A 146 10.20 2.42 -9.50
N GLY A 147 10.41 3.69 -9.83
CA GLY A 147 10.71 4.17 -11.18
C GLY A 147 9.48 4.26 -12.09
N ALA A 148 8.27 3.94 -11.59
CA ALA A 148 7.05 3.95 -12.39
C ALA A 148 5.83 4.37 -11.57
N ARG A 149 4.79 4.85 -12.25
CA ARG A 149 3.51 5.23 -11.64
C ARG A 149 2.63 3.98 -11.49
N HIS A 150 2.45 3.51 -10.28
CA HIS A 150 1.57 2.39 -9.94
C HIS A 150 0.52 2.85 -8.94
N ALA A 151 -0.73 2.45 -9.15
CA ALA A 151 -1.84 2.81 -8.28
C ALA A 151 -2.39 1.64 -7.45
N ASP A 152 -1.98 0.41 -7.73
CA ASP A 152 -2.48 -0.82 -7.13
C ASP A 152 -2.23 -0.95 -5.60
N ASN A 153 -1.22 -0.24 -5.07
CA ASN A 153 -1.03 -0.06 -3.63
C ASN A 153 -1.58 1.29 -3.14
N VAL A 154 -1.34 2.37 -3.87
CA VAL A 154 -1.72 3.73 -3.47
C VAL A 154 -3.24 3.89 -3.42
N ALA A 155 -3.95 3.39 -4.43
CA ALA A 155 -5.40 3.53 -4.49
C ALA A 155 -6.11 2.88 -3.28
N PRO A 156 -5.87 1.60 -2.95
CA PRO A 156 -6.51 1.01 -1.78
C PRO A 156 -6.00 1.64 -0.47
N CYS A 157 -4.77 2.13 -0.40
CA CYS A 157 -4.28 2.84 0.78
C CYS A 157 -5.07 4.12 1.04
N ILE A 158 -5.47 4.88 0.00
CA ILE A 158 -6.26 6.11 0.14
C ILE A 158 -7.75 5.80 0.30
N LEU A 159 -8.31 4.91 -0.53
CA LEU A 159 -9.75 4.65 -0.60
C LEU A 159 -10.25 3.64 0.43
N GLY A 160 -9.37 2.74 0.86
CA GLY A 160 -9.73 1.54 1.61
C GLY A 160 -10.31 0.44 0.72
N GLY A 161 -10.61 -0.71 1.34
CA GLY A 161 -11.26 -1.81 0.66
C GLY A 161 -10.39 -2.50 -0.39
N ILE A 162 -11.06 -3.03 -1.42
CA ILE A 162 -10.44 -3.61 -2.62
C ILE A 162 -10.64 -2.65 -3.78
N THR A 163 -9.59 -2.39 -4.56
CA THR A 163 -9.64 -1.50 -5.71
C THR A 163 -9.16 -2.18 -6.99
N LEU A 164 -9.78 -1.78 -8.10
CA LEU A 164 -9.36 -2.12 -9.45
C LEU A 164 -8.89 -0.84 -10.17
N VAL A 165 -7.67 -0.81 -10.59
CA VAL A 165 -7.08 0.23 -11.43
C VAL A 165 -7.32 -0.14 -12.89
N ARG A 166 -8.28 0.53 -13.55
CA ARG A 166 -8.61 0.25 -14.95
C ARG A 166 -7.64 0.96 -15.91
N THR A 167 -7.30 2.20 -15.60
CA THR A 167 -6.27 2.97 -16.31
C THR A 167 -5.53 3.89 -15.34
N VAL A 168 -4.28 4.21 -15.67
CA VAL A 168 -3.43 5.12 -14.88
C VAL A 168 -3.45 6.54 -15.47
N ASP A 169 -3.68 6.68 -16.78
CA ASP A 169 -3.77 7.95 -17.49
C ASP A 169 -4.83 7.86 -18.63
N PRO A 170 -5.97 8.55 -18.52
CA PRO A 170 -6.45 9.20 -17.29
C PRO A 170 -6.69 8.17 -16.17
N LEU A 171 -6.54 8.63 -14.91
CA LEU A 171 -6.71 7.74 -13.76
C LEU A 171 -8.17 7.30 -13.63
N ASP A 172 -8.39 5.98 -13.63
CA ASP A 172 -9.70 5.36 -13.44
C ASP A 172 -9.57 4.19 -12.46
N VAL A 173 -10.11 4.39 -11.25
CA VAL A 173 -10.07 3.43 -10.14
C VAL A 173 -11.48 3.12 -9.68
N LEU A 174 -11.76 1.83 -9.55
CA LEU A 174 -13.04 1.30 -9.12
C LEU A 174 -12.91 0.62 -7.76
N SER A 175 -13.84 0.87 -6.85
CA SER A 175 -13.98 0.08 -5.62
C SER A 175 -14.75 -1.20 -5.91
N ILE A 176 -14.23 -2.34 -5.44
CA ILE A 176 -14.85 -3.65 -5.60
C ILE A 176 -15.55 -4.02 -4.30
N PRO A 177 -16.87 -4.30 -4.29
CA PRO A 177 -17.55 -4.90 -3.16
C PRO A 177 -16.96 -6.27 -2.82
N PHE A 178 -16.93 -6.62 -1.55
CA PHE A 178 -16.36 -7.89 -1.08
C PHE A 178 -17.10 -8.42 0.15
N PRO A 179 -17.16 -9.75 0.33
CA PRO A 179 -17.69 -10.36 1.54
C PRO A 179 -16.71 -10.21 2.72
N PRO A 180 -17.11 -10.53 3.95
CA PRO A 180 -16.17 -10.66 5.05
C PRO A 180 -15.02 -11.60 4.68
N LEU A 181 -13.79 -11.10 4.75
CA LEU A 181 -12.56 -11.84 4.44
C LEU A 181 -11.48 -11.52 5.46
N TYR A 182 -10.73 -12.53 5.82
CA TYR A 182 -9.51 -12.42 6.62
C TYR A 182 -8.30 -12.64 5.74
N LEU A 183 -7.24 -11.92 6.03
CA LEU A 183 -5.94 -12.10 5.39
C LEU A 183 -4.92 -12.52 6.43
N THR A 184 -4.17 -13.56 6.11
CA THR A 184 -2.95 -13.90 6.85
C THR A 184 -1.77 -13.55 5.97
N VAL A 185 -0.87 -12.72 6.48
CA VAL A 185 0.34 -12.28 5.78
C VAL A 185 1.55 -12.79 6.53
N ILE A 186 2.52 -13.36 5.82
CA ILE A 186 3.85 -13.62 6.33
C ILE A 186 4.85 -12.74 5.60
N GLN A 187 5.61 -11.97 6.38
CA GLN A 187 6.65 -11.08 5.91
C GLN A 187 8.01 -11.64 6.29
N GLN A 188 8.70 -12.24 5.35
CA GLN A 188 10.07 -12.70 5.52
C GLN A 188 10.99 -11.47 5.64
N GLN A 189 11.97 -11.52 6.55
CA GLN A 189 12.91 -10.42 6.77
C GLN A 189 14.09 -10.48 5.78
N ILE A 190 13.78 -10.75 4.51
CA ILE A 190 14.69 -10.62 3.36
C ILE A 190 14.29 -9.42 2.54
N GLU A 191 15.18 -8.92 1.71
CA GLU A 191 14.89 -7.81 0.80
C GLU A 191 14.64 -8.34 -0.62
N VAL A 192 13.54 -7.91 -1.24
CA VAL A 192 13.28 -8.09 -2.67
C VAL A 192 13.01 -6.70 -3.27
N LYS A 193 13.92 -6.24 -4.12
CA LYS A 193 13.75 -4.95 -4.80
C LYS A 193 12.67 -5.06 -5.87
N THR A 194 11.77 -4.09 -5.91
CA THR A 194 10.68 -4.05 -6.91
C THR A 194 11.22 -4.06 -8.35
N SER A 195 12.32 -3.35 -8.60
CA SER A 195 12.99 -3.35 -9.91
C SER A 195 13.52 -4.74 -10.30
N GLU A 196 14.10 -5.48 -9.35
CA GLU A 196 14.57 -6.85 -9.58
C GLU A 196 13.40 -7.79 -9.88
N ALA A 197 12.35 -7.76 -9.04
CA ALA A 197 11.16 -8.57 -9.26
C ALA A 197 10.47 -8.26 -10.60
N ARG A 198 10.56 -7.01 -11.09
CA ARG A 198 10.02 -6.61 -12.39
C ARG A 198 10.89 -7.08 -13.55
N SER A 199 12.20 -7.03 -13.41
CA SER A 199 13.15 -7.47 -14.47
C SER A 199 13.09 -8.97 -14.78
N LEU A 200 12.55 -9.78 -13.87
CA LEU A 200 12.33 -11.21 -14.11
C LEU A 200 11.15 -11.51 -15.04
N LEU A 201 10.24 -10.54 -15.22
CA LEU A 201 9.02 -10.76 -15.98
C LEU A 201 9.31 -10.74 -17.47
N SER A 202 8.78 -11.75 -18.20
CA SER A 202 8.80 -11.75 -19.65
C SER A 202 7.99 -10.57 -20.19
N PRO A 203 8.50 -9.82 -21.19
CA PRO A 203 7.75 -8.75 -21.84
C PRO A 203 6.58 -9.26 -22.69
N GLU A 204 6.57 -10.55 -23.03
CA GLU A 204 5.54 -11.18 -23.85
C GLU A 204 4.92 -12.37 -23.13
N VAL A 205 3.61 -12.55 -23.35
CA VAL A 205 2.83 -13.65 -22.79
C VAL A 205 2.04 -14.33 -23.90
N SER A 206 2.00 -15.66 -23.91
CA SER A 206 1.18 -16.37 -24.90
C SER A 206 -0.31 -16.07 -24.68
N LEU A 207 -1.08 -15.94 -25.77
CA LEU A 207 -2.52 -15.71 -25.71
C LEU A 207 -3.24 -16.78 -24.85
N LYS A 208 -2.77 -18.03 -24.87
CA LYS A 208 -3.31 -19.12 -24.07
C LYS A 208 -3.19 -18.86 -22.56
N LEU A 209 -2.06 -18.32 -22.09
CA LEU A 209 -1.86 -17.93 -20.68
C LEU A 209 -2.65 -16.67 -20.34
N ALA A 210 -2.67 -15.69 -21.24
CA ALA A 210 -3.44 -14.46 -21.07
C ALA A 210 -4.95 -14.77 -20.90
N VAL A 211 -5.53 -15.67 -21.70
CA VAL A 211 -6.94 -16.09 -21.56
C VAL A 211 -7.21 -16.69 -20.18
N LYS A 212 -6.33 -17.53 -19.64
CA LYS A 212 -6.46 -18.08 -18.29
C LYS A 212 -6.37 -17.00 -17.23
N GLN A 213 -5.44 -16.07 -17.38
CA GLN A 213 -5.20 -15.00 -16.41
C GLN A 213 -6.40 -14.06 -16.31
N TRP A 214 -6.89 -13.52 -17.43
CA TRP A 214 -8.03 -12.60 -17.38
C TRP A 214 -9.34 -13.31 -17.00
N ALA A 215 -9.49 -14.63 -17.26
CA ALA A 215 -10.62 -15.39 -16.75
C ALA A 215 -10.59 -15.45 -15.22
N ASN A 216 -9.41 -15.63 -14.60
CA ASN A 216 -9.26 -15.58 -13.15
C ASN A 216 -9.51 -14.17 -12.59
N VAL A 217 -9.05 -13.11 -13.26
CA VAL A 217 -9.37 -11.73 -12.84
C VAL A 217 -10.89 -11.50 -12.84
N ALA A 218 -11.56 -11.86 -13.94
CA ALA A 218 -13.01 -11.73 -14.03
C ALA A 218 -13.74 -12.59 -12.99
N GLY A 219 -13.26 -13.84 -12.78
CA GLY A 219 -13.79 -14.74 -11.77
C GLY A 219 -13.62 -14.21 -10.35
N LEU A 220 -12.44 -13.67 -10.01
CA LEU A 220 -12.18 -13.08 -8.70
C LEU A 220 -13.10 -11.88 -8.44
N VAL A 221 -13.19 -10.92 -9.38
CA VAL A 221 -14.06 -9.74 -9.24
C VAL A 221 -15.52 -10.15 -9.10
N THR A 222 -15.98 -11.13 -9.91
CA THR A 222 -17.35 -11.65 -9.82
C THR A 222 -17.61 -12.35 -8.48
N GLY A 223 -16.68 -13.21 -8.04
CA GLY A 223 -16.79 -13.92 -6.77
C GLY A 223 -16.82 -12.97 -5.57
N LEU A 224 -16.01 -11.93 -5.57
CA LEU A 224 -16.02 -10.89 -4.54
C LEU A 224 -17.38 -10.17 -4.51
N HIS A 225 -17.88 -9.74 -5.68
CA HIS A 225 -19.16 -9.02 -5.78
C HIS A 225 -20.35 -9.89 -5.36
N GLN A 226 -20.35 -11.20 -5.70
CA GLN A 226 -21.42 -12.13 -5.40
C GLN A 226 -21.29 -12.81 -4.03
N SER A 227 -20.20 -12.59 -3.31
CA SER A 227 -19.86 -13.29 -2.06
C SER A 227 -19.75 -14.82 -2.25
N ASP A 228 -19.30 -15.24 -3.45
CA ASP A 228 -19.06 -16.65 -3.78
C ASP A 228 -17.61 -17.03 -3.42
N TYR A 229 -17.42 -17.53 -2.21
CA TYR A 229 -16.09 -17.96 -1.72
C TYR A 229 -15.49 -19.08 -2.57
N GLY A 230 -16.32 -19.97 -3.14
CA GLY A 230 -15.86 -21.02 -4.04
C GLY A 230 -15.31 -20.45 -5.35
N LEU A 231 -15.94 -19.40 -5.91
CA LEU A 231 -15.46 -18.71 -7.09
C LEU A 231 -14.19 -17.89 -6.77
N ILE A 232 -14.15 -17.20 -5.61
CA ILE A 232 -12.95 -16.53 -5.13
C ILE A 232 -11.79 -17.52 -5.07
N ALA A 233 -11.94 -18.65 -4.38
CA ALA A 233 -10.89 -19.63 -4.18
C ALA A 233 -10.30 -20.15 -5.51
N ARG A 234 -11.15 -20.58 -6.45
CA ARG A 234 -10.67 -21.13 -7.74
C ARG A 234 -10.12 -20.08 -8.71
N SER A 235 -10.32 -18.78 -8.40
CA SER A 235 -9.79 -17.66 -9.20
C SER A 235 -8.45 -17.12 -8.65
N LEU A 236 -8.03 -17.53 -7.44
CA LEU A 236 -6.77 -17.11 -6.82
C LEU A 236 -5.60 -17.97 -7.34
N GLU A 237 -5.41 -17.95 -8.66
CA GLU A 237 -4.32 -18.62 -9.36
C GLU A 237 -3.69 -17.68 -10.39
N ASP A 238 -2.38 -17.59 -10.41
CA ASP A 238 -1.60 -16.73 -11.33
C ASP A 238 -0.73 -17.62 -12.24
N PHE A 239 -0.96 -17.50 -13.53
CA PHE A 239 -0.24 -18.26 -14.56
C PHE A 239 0.92 -17.50 -15.18
N ILE A 240 1.09 -16.23 -14.88
CA ILE A 240 2.03 -15.33 -15.58
C ILE A 240 3.14 -14.85 -14.65
N VAL A 241 2.79 -14.22 -13.53
CA VAL A 241 3.75 -13.51 -12.67
C VAL A 241 4.30 -14.40 -11.57
N GLU A 242 3.43 -15.13 -10.85
CA GLU A 242 3.82 -16.01 -9.74
C GLU A 242 4.89 -17.05 -10.14
N PRO A 243 4.79 -17.75 -11.30
CA PRO A 243 5.82 -18.72 -11.70
C PRO A 243 7.21 -18.11 -11.91
N GLN A 244 7.27 -16.82 -12.21
CA GLN A 244 8.53 -16.13 -12.45
C GLN A 244 9.10 -15.54 -11.14
N ARG A 245 8.25 -14.89 -10.31
CA ARG A 245 8.65 -14.23 -9.06
C ARG A 245 8.81 -15.15 -7.87
N SER A 246 8.12 -16.29 -7.84
CA SER A 246 8.19 -17.27 -6.73
C SER A 246 9.63 -17.74 -6.43
N LYS A 247 10.52 -17.66 -7.41
CA LYS A 247 11.94 -18.00 -7.28
C LYS A 247 12.69 -17.08 -6.31
N LEU A 248 12.19 -15.86 -6.09
CA LEU A 248 12.76 -14.91 -5.14
C LEU A 248 12.33 -15.18 -3.69
N ILE A 249 11.36 -16.07 -3.48
CA ILE A 249 10.76 -16.30 -2.17
C ILE A 249 11.04 -17.74 -1.73
N PRO A 250 11.92 -17.92 -0.73
CA PRO A 250 12.23 -19.26 -0.21
C PRO A 250 10.98 -20.00 0.25
N ASN A 251 10.86 -21.26 -0.13
CA ASN A 251 9.76 -22.17 0.24
C ASN A 251 8.35 -21.68 -0.20
N PHE A 252 8.22 -20.87 -1.24
CA PHE A 252 6.94 -20.32 -1.67
C PHE A 252 5.86 -21.39 -1.91
N TYR A 253 6.10 -22.38 -2.77
CA TYR A 253 5.11 -23.42 -3.08
C TYR A 253 4.82 -24.37 -1.91
N PRO A 254 5.83 -24.83 -1.13
CA PRO A 254 5.57 -25.54 0.12
C PRO A 254 4.70 -24.74 1.09
N LEU A 255 4.96 -23.43 1.26
CA LEU A 255 4.15 -22.53 2.07
C LEU A 255 2.70 -22.46 1.58
N LYS A 256 2.50 -22.19 0.27
CA LYS A 256 1.19 -22.08 -0.34
C LYS A 256 0.38 -23.38 -0.12
N LYS A 257 1.03 -24.53 -0.30
CA LYS A 257 0.38 -25.84 -0.08
C LYS A 257 -0.12 -26.02 1.36
N VAL A 258 0.73 -25.81 2.36
CA VAL A 258 0.31 -26.02 3.76
C VAL A 258 -0.77 -25.04 4.20
N CYS A 259 -0.77 -23.81 3.63
CA CYS A 259 -1.82 -22.84 3.90
C CYS A 259 -3.18 -23.30 3.31
N LEU A 260 -3.20 -23.85 2.10
CA LEU A 260 -4.41 -24.43 1.51
C LEU A 260 -4.90 -25.63 2.32
N ASP A 261 -3.99 -26.52 2.75
CA ASP A 261 -4.31 -27.67 3.61
C ASP A 261 -4.87 -27.21 4.98
N ALA A 262 -4.46 -26.00 5.48
CA ALA A 262 -4.99 -25.40 6.70
C ALA A 262 -6.33 -24.65 6.52
N GLY A 263 -6.89 -24.64 5.30
CA GLY A 263 -8.20 -24.08 5.00
C GLY A 263 -8.19 -22.64 4.46
N ALA A 264 -7.06 -22.16 3.92
CA ALA A 264 -7.05 -20.92 3.14
C ALA A 264 -7.88 -21.10 1.86
N LEU A 265 -8.55 -20.02 1.43
CA LEU A 265 -9.20 -19.94 0.12
C LEU A 265 -8.19 -19.95 -1.02
N GLY A 266 -7.06 -19.30 -0.83
CA GLY A 266 -5.99 -19.08 -1.78
C GLY A 266 -5.22 -17.84 -1.43
N GLY A 267 -4.16 -17.57 -2.19
CA GLY A 267 -3.31 -16.44 -1.99
C GLY A 267 -2.02 -16.56 -2.81
N GLY A 268 -1.10 -15.64 -2.61
CA GLY A 268 0.13 -15.57 -3.36
C GLY A 268 1.07 -14.47 -2.88
N ILE A 269 1.89 -13.98 -3.79
CA ILE A 269 2.86 -12.93 -3.52
C ILE A 269 2.16 -11.59 -3.33
N SER A 270 2.50 -10.87 -2.28
CA SER A 270 2.06 -9.48 -2.08
C SER A 270 3.01 -8.52 -2.80
N GLY A 271 2.49 -7.77 -3.76
CA GLY A 271 3.28 -6.82 -4.56
C GLY A 271 4.46 -7.48 -5.28
N ALA A 272 5.68 -7.00 -4.99
CA ALA A 272 6.91 -7.60 -5.51
C ALA A 272 7.43 -8.77 -4.65
N GLY A 273 6.82 -9.02 -3.51
CA GLY A 273 7.34 -9.84 -2.44
C GLY A 273 8.30 -9.04 -1.52
N PRO A 274 8.95 -9.67 -0.54
CA PRO A 274 8.91 -11.10 -0.24
C PRO A 274 7.65 -11.59 0.46
N SER A 275 6.78 -10.69 0.93
CA SER A 275 5.59 -11.10 1.67
C SER A 275 4.65 -11.97 0.83
N VAL A 276 4.06 -12.95 1.52
CA VAL A 276 3.03 -13.83 0.97
C VAL A 276 1.77 -13.68 1.81
N PHE A 277 0.63 -13.63 1.15
CA PHE A 277 -0.67 -13.52 1.82
C PHE A 277 -1.60 -14.67 1.44
N MET A 278 -2.54 -14.96 2.33
CA MET A 278 -3.63 -15.91 2.10
C MET A 278 -4.95 -15.32 2.54
N PHE A 279 -6.00 -15.54 1.74
CA PHE A 279 -7.38 -15.26 2.13
C PHE A 279 -7.98 -16.42 2.92
N SER A 280 -8.83 -16.10 3.89
CA SER A 280 -9.63 -17.05 4.66
C SER A 280 -11.04 -16.51 4.90
N GLU A 281 -12.04 -17.38 5.00
CA GLU A 281 -13.44 -16.99 5.26
C GLU A 281 -13.67 -16.58 6.72
N THR A 282 -12.93 -17.19 7.65
CA THR A 282 -13.13 -16.98 9.09
C THR A 282 -11.80 -16.69 9.78
N ARG A 283 -11.90 -16.08 10.96
CA ARG A 283 -10.71 -15.77 11.77
C ARG A 283 -10.00 -17.04 12.23
N GLU A 284 -10.76 -18.10 12.54
CA GLU A 284 -10.21 -19.38 12.99
C GLU A 284 -9.36 -20.01 11.88
N ARG A 285 -9.85 -20.00 10.62
CA ARG A 285 -9.06 -20.46 9.47
C ARG A 285 -7.83 -19.59 9.24
N ALA A 286 -7.96 -18.26 9.35
CA ALA A 286 -6.83 -17.37 9.22
C ALA A 286 -5.75 -17.63 10.29
N SER A 287 -6.14 -17.92 11.54
CA SER A 287 -5.21 -18.31 12.61
C SER A 287 -4.53 -19.65 12.34
N ALA A 288 -5.27 -20.65 11.84
CA ALA A 288 -4.70 -21.95 11.45
C ALA A 288 -3.68 -21.78 10.30
N VAL A 289 -3.99 -20.92 9.34
CA VAL A 289 -3.07 -20.56 8.23
C VAL A 289 -1.83 -19.85 8.77
N GLU A 290 -1.97 -18.95 9.74
CA GLU A 290 -0.83 -18.29 10.39
C GLU A 290 0.11 -19.30 11.06
N ASP A 291 -0.45 -20.25 11.79
CA ASP A 291 0.34 -21.30 12.44
C ASP A 291 1.06 -22.19 11.42
N ALA A 292 0.41 -22.52 10.31
CA ALA A 292 1.03 -23.27 9.21
C ALA A 292 2.19 -22.48 8.58
N MET A 293 2.03 -21.18 8.34
CA MET A 293 3.08 -20.29 7.85
C MET A 293 4.29 -20.24 8.80
N LYS A 294 4.04 -20.08 10.11
CA LYS A 294 5.09 -20.06 11.15
C LYS A 294 5.89 -21.36 11.18
N GLN A 295 5.21 -22.51 11.06
CA GLN A 295 5.88 -23.82 11.06
C GLN A 295 6.84 -24.01 9.87
N VAL A 296 6.48 -23.49 8.68
CA VAL A 296 7.36 -23.53 7.50
C VAL A 296 8.62 -22.71 7.75
N TYR A 297 8.46 -21.46 8.17
CA TYR A 297 9.60 -20.55 8.28
C TYR A 297 10.44 -20.74 9.54
N ALA A 298 9.90 -21.30 10.63
CA ALA A 298 10.67 -21.68 11.82
C ALA A 298 11.83 -22.65 11.51
N ARG A 299 11.73 -23.40 10.39
CA ARG A 299 12.77 -24.36 9.95
C ARG A 299 13.78 -23.79 8.97
N THR A 300 13.59 -22.54 8.53
CA THR A 300 14.44 -21.93 7.49
C THR A 300 15.61 -21.12 8.04
N GLY A 301 15.55 -20.70 9.29
CA GLY A 301 16.47 -19.72 9.88
C GLY A 301 16.24 -18.28 9.39
N ILE A 302 15.26 -18.04 8.51
CA ILE A 302 14.89 -16.70 8.04
C ILE A 302 13.95 -16.06 9.06
N PRO A 303 14.28 -14.90 9.65
CA PRO A 303 13.36 -14.17 10.51
C PRO A 303 12.11 -13.75 9.74
N PHE A 304 10.97 -13.73 10.39
CA PHE A 304 9.69 -13.34 9.79
C PHE A 304 8.76 -12.67 10.80
N LEU A 305 7.81 -11.92 10.28
CA LEU A 305 6.65 -11.41 11.01
C LEU A 305 5.38 -11.99 10.38
N THR A 306 4.32 -12.14 11.17
CA THR A 306 3.00 -12.55 10.67
C THR A 306 1.94 -11.56 11.12
N TYR A 307 0.93 -11.39 10.28
CA TYR A 307 -0.23 -10.54 10.56
C TYR A 307 -1.50 -11.29 10.18
N VAL A 308 -2.47 -11.30 11.06
CA VAL A 308 -3.86 -11.68 10.73
C VAL A 308 -4.68 -10.39 10.73
N SER A 309 -5.23 -10.04 9.60
CA SER A 309 -5.93 -8.78 9.38
C SER A 309 -7.26 -8.99 8.66
N THR A 310 -8.14 -8.02 8.71
CA THR A 310 -9.27 -7.86 7.81
C THR A 310 -8.93 -6.85 6.71
N ILE A 311 -9.83 -6.68 5.74
CA ILE A 311 -9.74 -5.61 4.75
C ILE A 311 -10.12 -4.31 5.46
N GLY A 312 -9.20 -3.36 5.45
CA GLY A 312 -9.26 -2.12 6.21
C GLY A 312 -9.86 -0.94 5.45
N LYS A 313 -10.05 0.12 6.19
CA LYS A 313 -10.32 1.45 5.65
C LYS A 313 -9.01 2.03 5.10
N GLY A 314 -9.10 2.99 4.20
CA GLY A 314 -7.92 3.73 3.75
C GLY A 314 -7.30 4.59 4.86
N VAL A 315 -6.46 5.56 4.45
CA VAL A 315 -5.88 6.53 5.39
C VAL A 315 -6.97 7.21 6.21
N VAL A 316 -6.81 7.21 7.52
CA VAL A 316 -7.74 7.86 8.48
C VAL A 316 -7.01 8.85 9.36
N GLN A 317 -7.66 9.97 9.69
CA GLN A 317 -7.17 10.91 10.69
C GLN A 317 -7.33 10.30 12.08
N VAL A 318 -6.33 10.45 12.95
CA VAL A 318 -6.27 9.90 14.31
C VAL A 318 -5.97 10.98 15.34
#